data_6f5d5a2871bd80401f168d44f9d6df88
#
_entry.id   6f5d5a2871bd80401f168d44f9d6df88
#
_cell.length_a   1.000
_cell.length_b   1.000
_cell.length_c   1.000
_cell.angle_alpha   90.00
_cell.angle_beta   90.00
_cell.angle_gamma   90.00
#
_symmetry.space_group_name_H-M   'P 1'
#
loop_
_entity.id
_entity.type
_entity.pdbx_description
1 polymer ?
#
loop_
_entity_poly.entity_id
_entity_poly.type
_entity_poly.pdbx_seq_one_letter_code
_entity_poly.pdbx_strand_id
1 'polypeptide(L)'
;FSTVSFGSTMDNEITKSFTVQASGMPSSIDREFSVIVVEDSTELLEGDFTGLAESYCIKAGETSTTIDLTFHRGAHMKDDTLQLQLALVNNEHFTMMFDEIGKAPEQYSPTENSKFDYNHNASIHNIFVYDVMARPKQWQGNDANGLGTLGAFSAKKWKLMMEVTGTTIEDYADASTMPNIRMTAIGETMSAFLLEKARAKTPVLEDDGTMMFFMKVGPSYAADGWNPYTKPSDYYGNDQWVAYSEE
;
A
#
# COMPACT_ATOMS: atom_id res chain seq x y z
N PHE A 1 -7.65 -13.26 7.39
CA PHE A 1 -6.50 -12.41 7.03
C PHE A 1 -6.84 -10.94 7.19
N SER A 2 -5.79 -10.12 7.28
CA SER A 2 -5.87 -8.65 7.28
C SER A 2 -4.87 -8.06 6.29
N THR A 3 -5.05 -6.78 5.94
CA THR A 3 -4.13 -6.05 5.08
C THR A 3 -3.66 -4.76 5.73
N VAL A 4 -2.41 -4.41 5.49
CA VAL A 4 -1.79 -3.13 5.85
C VAL A 4 -1.22 -2.52 4.58
N SER A 5 -1.77 -1.38 4.15
CA SER A 5 -1.38 -0.74 2.89
C SER A 5 -0.77 0.63 3.17
N PHE A 6 0.51 0.75 2.96
CA PHE A 6 1.21 2.04 2.96
C PHE A 6 0.91 2.86 1.70
N GLY A 7 0.47 2.21 0.62
CA GLY A 7 0.04 2.90 -0.60
C GLY A 7 -1.20 3.79 -0.44
N SER A 8 -1.90 3.70 0.70
CA SER A 8 -3.08 4.52 1.02
C SER A 8 -2.78 5.70 1.96
N THR A 9 -1.54 5.89 2.38
CA THR A 9 -1.10 6.97 3.27
C THR A 9 0.31 7.44 2.91
N MET A 10 0.71 8.60 3.41
CA MET A 10 2.10 9.09 3.37
C MET A 10 2.86 8.79 4.66
N ASP A 11 2.20 8.22 5.66
CA ASP A 11 2.83 7.90 6.94
C ASP A 11 3.89 6.79 6.78
N ASN A 12 4.92 6.85 7.59
CA ASN A 12 5.96 5.82 7.64
C ASN A 12 5.61 4.68 8.60
N GLU A 13 4.53 4.83 9.38
CA GLU A 13 4.09 3.86 10.38
C GLU A 13 2.56 3.72 10.32
N ILE A 14 2.09 2.49 10.46
CA ILE A 14 0.67 2.17 10.57
C ILE A 14 0.48 1.23 11.76
N THR A 15 -0.28 1.68 12.76
CA THR A 15 -0.69 0.80 13.87
C THR A 15 -2.04 0.17 13.56
N LYS A 16 -2.14 -1.14 13.74
CA LYS A 16 -3.37 -1.91 13.53
C LYS A 16 -3.66 -2.79 14.72
N SER A 17 -4.92 -2.76 15.18
CA SER A 17 -5.43 -3.58 16.26
C SER A 17 -6.04 -4.88 15.72
N PHE A 18 -5.68 -6.00 16.34
CA PHE A 18 -6.18 -7.33 16.03
C PHE A 18 -6.92 -7.88 17.24
N THR A 19 -8.16 -8.32 17.06
CA THR A 19 -8.94 -8.91 18.15
C THR A 19 -8.69 -10.40 18.22
N VAL A 20 -8.30 -10.87 19.40
CA VAL A 20 -8.26 -12.29 19.75
C VAL A 20 -9.48 -12.62 20.59
N GLN A 21 -10.24 -13.62 20.17
CA GLN A 21 -11.47 -14.03 20.82
C GLN A 21 -11.42 -15.50 21.22
N ALA A 22 -11.73 -15.79 22.48
CA ALA A 22 -11.90 -17.14 22.99
C ALA A 22 -13.34 -17.61 22.79
N SER A 23 -13.52 -18.85 22.35
CA SER A 23 -14.83 -19.51 22.33
C SER A 23 -15.20 -20.02 23.71
N GLY A 24 -16.48 -19.96 24.05
CA GLY A 24 -17.02 -20.47 25.30
C GLY A 24 -17.44 -19.37 26.27
N MET A 25 -17.70 -19.77 27.53
CA MET A 25 -18.17 -18.84 28.55
C MET A 25 -16.99 -18.01 29.13
N PRO A 26 -17.25 -16.78 29.57
CA PRO A 26 -16.26 -16.00 30.31
C PRO A 26 -15.72 -16.75 31.52
N SER A 27 -14.43 -16.62 31.78
CA SER A 27 -13.78 -17.20 32.97
C SER A 27 -13.84 -16.22 34.13
N SER A 28 -13.83 -16.75 35.36
CA SER A 28 -13.73 -15.93 36.57
C SER A 28 -12.30 -15.50 36.91
N ILE A 29 -11.30 -15.96 36.16
CA ILE A 29 -9.89 -15.63 36.32
C ILE A 29 -9.31 -15.03 35.03
N ASP A 30 -8.25 -14.28 35.16
CA ASP A 30 -7.41 -13.84 34.06
C ASP A 30 -6.77 -15.06 33.38
N ARG A 31 -6.72 -15.05 32.02
CA ARG A 31 -6.17 -16.15 31.23
C ARG A 31 -5.12 -15.63 30.28
N GLU A 32 -3.89 -16.02 30.49
CA GLU A 32 -2.78 -15.65 29.62
C GLU A 32 -2.71 -16.52 28.38
N PHE A 33 -2.20 -15.95 27.28
CA PHE A 33 -1.91 -16.66 26.03
C PHE A 33 -0.73 -16.01 25.32
N SER A 34 -0.12 -16.77 24.41
CA SER A 34 1.00 -16.27 23.59
C SER A 34 0.66 -16.33 22.11
N VAL A 35 1.24 -15.39 21.38
CA VAL A 35 1.21 -15.33 19.93
C VAL A 35 2.64 -15.37 19.42
N ILE A 36 2.91 -16.22 18.44
CA ILE A 36 4.23 -16.36 17.82
C ILE A 36 4.18 -15.97 16.35
N VAL A 37 5.32 -15.55 15.82
CA VAL A 37 5.54 -15.45 14.40
C VAL A 37 5.86 -16.82 13.83
N VAL A 38 5.22 -17.21 12.74
CA VAL A 38 5.55 -18.42 11.99
C VAL A 38 6.61 -18.07 10.95
N GLU A 39 7.87 -18.27 11.31
CA GLU A 39 9.04 -17.81 10.53
C GLU A 39 9.03 -18.36 9.09
N ASP A 40 8.75 -19.65 8.90
CA ASP A 40 8.73 -20.29 7.56
C ASP A 40 7.64 -19.74 6.61
N SER A 41 6.68 -18.98 7.15
CA SER A 41 5.56 -18.37 6.40
C SER A 41 5.54 -16.85 6.53
N THR A 42 6.62 -16.24 7.02
CA THR A 42 6.74 -14.78 7.20
C THR A 42 7.83 -14.24 6.29
N GLU A 43 7.48 -13.22 5.51
CA GLU A 43 8.36 -12.56 4.54
C GLU A 43 8.81 -11.18 5.04
N LEU A 44 8.17 -10.65 6.10
CA LEU A 44 8.58 -9.41 6.75
C LEU A 44 9.93 -9.58 7.42
N LEU A 45 10.78 -8.56 7.30
CA LEU A 45 12.11 -8.52 7.90
C LEU A 45 12.06 -8.06 9.36
N GLU A 46 13.13 -8.28 10.08
CA GLU A 46 13.31 -7.73 11.43
C GLU A 46 13.22 -6.19 11.38
N GLY A 47 12.33 -5.62 12.19
CA GLY A 47 12.09 -4.18 12.24
C GLY A 47 10.95 -3.68 11.36
N ASP A 48 10.37 -4.51 10.48
CA ASP A 48 9.20 -4.13 9.66
C ASP A 48 7.93 -3.99 10.50
N PHE A 49 7.90 -4.57 11.68
CA PHE A 49 6.84 -4.36 12.65
C PHE A 49 7.34 -4.44 14.09
N THR A 50 6.56 -3.85 15.01
CA THR A 50 6.81 -3.86 16.46
C THR A 50 5.49 -4.03 17.21
N GLY A 51 5.57 -4.26 18.53
CA GLY A 51 4.40 -4.35 19.41
C GLY A 51 3.96 -5.77 19.73
N LEU A 52 4.60 -6.83 19.17
CA LEU A 52 4.32 -8.18 19.57
C LEU A 52 4.94 -8.45 20.95
N ALA A 53 4.08 -8.72 21.96
CA ALA A 53 4.50 -9.05 23.32
C ALA A 53 4.68 -10.57 23.48
N GLU A 54 5.48 -10.96 24.49
CA GLU A 54 5.68 -12.38 24.82
C GLU A 54 4.40 -13.05 25.35
N SER A 55 3.52 -12.29 26.01
CA SER A 55 2.26 -12.77 26.57
C SER A 55 1.18 -11.70 26.51
N TYR A 56 -0.05 -12.12 26.34
CA TYR A 56 -1.28 -11.34 26.38
C TYR A 56 -2.26 -11.94 27.38
N CYS A 57 -3.30 -11.20 27.74
CA CYS A 57 -4.27 -11.64 28.73
C CYS A 57 -5.69 -11.34 28.30
N ILE A 58 -6.58 -12.34 28.38
CA ILE A 58 -8.03 -12.11 28.40
C ILE A 58 -8.45 -12.03 29.87
N LYS A 59 -8.96 -10.86 30.27
CA LYS A 59 -9.33 -10.57 31.66
C LYS A 59 -10.50 -11.40 32.13
N ALA A 60 -10.59 -11.58 33.45
CA ALA A 60 -11.73 -12.22 34.10
C ALA A 60 -13.05 -11.54 33.68
N GLY A 61 -14.03 -12.34 33.31
CA GLY A 61 -15.33 -11.86 32.80
C GLY A 61 -15.35 -11.51 31.32
N GLU A 62 -14.20 -11.49 30.63
CA GLU A 62 -14.08 -11.19 29.20
C GLU A 62 -13.85 -12.45 28.36
N THR A 63 -14.17 -12.33 27.07
CA THR A 63 -13.94 -13.39 26.07
C THR A 63 -12.99 -12.94 24.95
N SER A 64 -12.54 -11.68 24.96
CA SER A 64 -11.65 -11.14 23.94
C SER A 64 -10.66 -10.15 24.51
N THR A 65 -9.58 -9.92 23.75
CA THR A 65 -8.61 -8.85 23.96
C THR A 65 -8.07 -8.38 22.61
N THR A 66 -7.34 -7.26 22.59
CA THR A 66 -6.71 -6.72 21.38
C THR A 66 -5.20 -6.80 21.46
N ILE A 67 -4.58 -6.99 20.30
CA ILE A 67 -3.15 -6.92 20.07
C ILE A 67 -2.92 -5.78 19.09
N ASP A 68 -2.07 -4.83 19.47
CA ASP A 68 -1.70 -3.70 18.61
C ASP A 68 -0.31 -3.95 18.04
N LEU A 69 -0.20 -3.97 16.70
CA LEU A 69 1.06 -4.05 15.99
C LEU A 69 1.27 -2.76 15.20
N THR A 70 2.46 -2.22 15.27
CA THR A 70 2.89 -1.09 14.47
C THR A 70 3.80 -1.57 13.35
N PHE A 71 3.39 -1.33 12.11
CA PHE A 71 4.14 -1.65 10.90
C PHE A 71 4.94 -0.43 10.46
N HIS A 72 6.16 -0.65 10.00
CA HIS A 72 7.08 0.38 9.54
C HIS A 72 7.28 0.25 8.04
N ARG A 73 7.19 1.37 7.30
CA ARG A 73 7.34 1.39 5.84
C ARG A 73 8.76 1.04 5.42
N GLY A 74 8.94 -0.04 4.69
CA GLY A 74 10.20 -0.49 4.11
C GLY A 74 10.25 -0.29 2.59
N ALA A 75 11.44 -0.02 2.04
CA ALA A 75 11.61 0.15 0.58
C ALA A 75 11.25 -1.13 -0.21
N HIS A 76 11.51 -2.30 0.37
CA HIS A 76 11.22 -3.62 -0.21
C HIS A 76 9.71 -3.93 -0.30
N MET A 77 8.85 -3.20 0.43
CA MET A 77 7.39 -3.36 0.36
C MET A 77 6.77 -2.74 -0.91
N LYS A 78 7.57 -2.05 -1.74
CA LYS A 78 7.11 -1.42 -2.99
C LYS A 78 6.97 -2.41 -4.14
N ASP A 79 7.77 -3.47 -4.09
CA ASP A 79 7.93 -4.39 -5.20
C ASP A 79 7.02 -5.62 -5.06
N ASP A 80 6.59 -5.94 -3.82
CA ASP A 80 5.80 -7.13 -3.54
C ASP A 80 4.84 -6.92 -2.36
N THR A 81 3.90 -7.85 -2.22
CA THR A 81 3.02 -7.98 -1.05
C THR A 81 3.62 -9.01 -0.12
N LEU A 82 4.08 -8.54 1.04
CA LEU A 82 4.77 -9.37 2.02
C LEU A 82 3.78 -9.91 3.06
N GLN A 83 3.99 -11.15 3.48
CA GLN A 83 3.15 -11.82 4.48
C GLN A 83 3.83 -11.84 5.86
N LEU A 84 3.06 -11.51 6.89
CA LEU A 84 3.33 -11.85 8.28
C LEU A 84 2.30 -12.90 8.71
N GLN A 85 2.76 -14.05 9.18
CA GLN A 85 1.87 -15.06 9.73
C GLN A 85 2.05 -15.16 11.24
N LEU A 86 0.96 -14.97 11.96
CA LEU A 86 0.89 -15.10 13.42
C LEU A 86 0.12 -16.36 13.79
N ALA A 87 0.56 -17.06 14.83
CA ALA A 87 -0.12 -18.23 15.36
C ALA A 87 -0.32 -18.13 16.87
N LEU A 88 -1.51 -18.53 17.33
CA LEU A 88 -1.82 -18.74 18.74
C LEU A 88 -1.21 -20.06 19.22
N VAL A 89 -0.70 -20.09 20.45
CA VAL A 89 -0.06 -21.25 21.04
C VAL A 89 -0.98 -21.89 22.08
N ASN A 90 -1.10 -23.23 22.05
CA ASN A 90 -1.81 -23.98 23.06
C ASN A 90 -1.17 -23.81 24.44
N ASN A 91 -2.00 -23.64 25.48
CA ASN A 91 -1.54 -23.59 26.85
C ASN A 91 -2.59 -24.20 27.81
N GLU A 92 -2.41 -24.07 29.12
CA GLU A 92 -3.34 -24.59 30.12
C GLU A 92 -4.73 -23.94 30.11
N HIS A 93 -4.86 -22.73 29.54
CA HIS A 93 -6.11 -21.98 29.48
C HIS A 93 -6.83 -22.13 28.15
N PHE A 94 -6.10 -22.37 27.07
CA PHE A 94 -6.62 -22.35 25.71
C PHE A 94 -6.08 -23.51 24.87
N THR A 95 -7.00 -24.24 24.24
CA THR A 95 -6.69 -25.30 23.28
C THR A 95 -7.21 -24.90 21.90
N MET A 96 -6.33 -24.98 20.90
CA MET A 96 -6.67 -24.69 19.51
C MET A 96 -7.34 -25.91 18.87
N MET A 97 -8.61 -26.14 19.21
CA MET A 97 -9.39 -27.31 18.75
C MET A 97 -9.72 -27.27 17.26
N PHE A 98 -9.50 -26.12 16.60
CA PHE A 98 -9.91 -25.86 15.23
C PHE A 98 -8.74 -25.55 14.30
N ASP A 99 -7.55 -26.00 14.67
CA ASP A 99 -6.34 -25.90 13.85
C ASP A 99 -6.39 -26.79 12.59
N GLU A 100 -7.25 -27.82 12.58
CA GLU A 100 -7.50 -28.69 11.42
C GLU A 100 -8.87 -28.46 10.74
N ILE A 101 -9.58 -27.38 11.01
CA ILE A 101 -10.82 -27.03 10.28
C ILE A 101 -10.47 -26.59 8.86
N GLY A 102 -10.12 -27.51 8.02
CA GLY A 102 -9.83 -27.26 6.63
C GLY A 102 -10.23 -28.42 5.74
N LYS A 103 -10.71 -29.52 6.33
CA LYS A 103 -11.24 -30.61 5.53
C LYS A 103 -12.76 -30.55 5.56
N ALA A 104 -13.35 -30.06 4.47
CA ALA A 104 -14.77 -30.31 4.24
C ALA A 104 -15.03 -31.81 4.45
N PRO A 105 -16.14 -32.21 5.13
CA PRO A 105 -16.54 -33.59 5.17
C PRO A 105 -16.54 -34.15 3.74
N GLU A 106 -16.09 -35.39 3.54
CA GLU A 106 -16.00 -36.02 2.22
C GLU A 106 -17.31 -35.99 1.42
N GLN A 107 -18.43 -35.72 2.09
CA GLN A 107 -19.77 -35.56 1.52
C GLN A 107 -20.01 -34.16 0.93
N TYR A 108 -19.13 -33.20 1.16
CA TYR A 108 -19.26 -31.83 0.66
C TYR A 108 -18.20 -31.61 -0.42
N SER A 109 -18.60 -31.79 -1.67
CA SER A 109 -17.77 -31.37 -2.80
C SER A 109 -18.00 -29.86 -3.01
N PRO A 110 -17.04 -28.98 -2.74
CA PRO A 110 -17.20 -27.56 -3.06
C PRO A 110 -17.36 -27.45 -4.57
N THR A 111 -18.46 -26.86 -5.03
CA THR A 111 -18.59 -26.43 -6.42
C THR A 111 -17.60 -25.29 -6.64
N GLU A 112 -17.05 -25.14 -7.85
CA GLU A 112 -16.11 -24.07 -8.25
C GLU A 112 -16.59 -22.64 -7.90
N ASN A 113 -17.84 -22.46 -7.52
CA ASN A 113 -18.46 -21.20 -7.11
C ASN A 113 -18.71 -21.09 -5.59
N SER A 114 -18.28 -22.04 -4.77
CA SER A 114 -18.45 -21.90 -3.33
C SER A 114 -17.44 -20.85 -2.79
N LYS A 115 -17.98 -19.75 -2.29
CA LYS A 115 -17.21 -18.68 -1.62
C LYS A 115 -16.69 -19.07 -0.22
N PHE A 116 -16.77 -20.34 0.15
CA PHE A 116 -16.29 -20.82 1.43
C PHE A 116 -14.90 -21.41 1.24
N ASP A 117 -13.91 -20.70 1.76
CA ASP A 117 -12.57 -21.23 1.93
C ASP A 117 -12.57 -22.11 3.18
N TYR A 118 -12.53 -23.41 2.98
CA TYR A 118 -12.53 -24.42 4.08
C TYR A 118 -11.14 -24.57 4.73
N ASN A 119 -10.13 -23.82 4.29
CA ASN A 119 -8.76 -23.86 4.81
C ASN A 119 -8.52 -22.81 5.91
N HIS A 120 -9.54 -22.38 6.64
CA HIS A 120 -9.35 -21.43 7.72
C HIS A 120 -8.90 -22.16 9.01
N ASN A 121 -7.66 -21.99 9.35
CA ASN A 121 -7.16 -22.28 10.69
C ASN A 121 -7.44 -21.09 11.61
N ALA A 122 -8.31 -21.26 12.60
CA ALA A 122 -8.71 -20.19 13.52
C ALA A 122 -7.58 -19.73 14.45
N SER A 123 -6.51 -20.53 14.59
CA SER A 123 -5.33 -20.19 15.38
C SER A 123 -4.26 -19.41 14.60
N ILE A 124 -4.41 -19.30 13.28
CA ILE A 124 -3.46 -18.62 12.39
C ILE A 124 -4.08 -17.36 11.82
N HIS A 125 -3.33 -16.27 11.81
CA HIS A 125 -3.75 -15.01 11.17
C HIS A 125 -2.67 -14.52 10.21
N ASN A 126 -3.03 -14.37 8.93
CA ASN A 126 -2.17 -13.81 7.90
C ASN A 126 -2.41 -12.31 7.78
N ILE A 127 -1.34 -11.54 7.78
CA ILE A 127 -1.36 -10.09 7.57
C ILE A 127 -0.53 -9.83 6.31
N PHE A 128 -1.14 -9.22 5.32
CA PHE A 128 -0.48 -8.84 4.07
C PHE A 128 -0.12 -7.35 4.12
N VAL A 129 1.18 -7.06 3.95
CA VAL A 129 1.75 -5.71 4.04
C VAL A 129 2.34 -5.32 2.70
N TYR A 130 2.00 -4.14 2.19
CA TYR A 130 2.49 -3.64 0.90
C TYR A 130 2.49 -2.11 0.84
N ASP A 131 3.39 -1.55 0.00
CA ASP A 131 3.49 -0.11 -0.28
C ASP A 131 3.25 0.18 -1.77
N VAL A 132 2.18 -0.37 -2.32
CA VAL A 132 1.80 -0.12 -3.71
C VAL A 132 0.70 0.93 -3.76
N MET A 133 1.04 2.10 -4.26
CA MET A 133 0.05 3.16 -4.50
C MET A 133 -0.82 2.79 -5.68
N ALA A 134 -2.10 2.52 -5.41
CA ALA A 134 -3.07 2.29 -6.47
C ALA A 134 -3.50 3.61 -7.12
N ARG A 135 -3.74 3.57 -8.44
CA ARG A 135 -4.29 4.71 -9.18
C ARG A 135 -5.58 5.19 -8.53
N PRO A 136 -5.70 6.47 -8.14
CA PRO A 136 -6.90 6.98 -7.52
C PRO A 136 -8.05 7.07 -8.52
N LYS A 137 -9.28 6.98 -8.00
CA LYS A 137 -10.50 6.98 -8.82
C LYS A 137 -10.63 8.23 -9.69
N GLN A 138 -10.19 9.38 -9.16
CA GLN A 138 -10.28 10.69 -9.83
C GLN A 138 -9.02 11.04 -10.65
N TRP A 139 -8.28 10.05 -11.14
CA TRP A 139 -7.13 10.29 -12.01
C TRP A 139 -7.55 10.48 -13.46
N GLN A 140 -7.34 11.68 -14.03
CA GLN A 140 -7.59 11.98 -15.44
C GLN A 140 -6.35 11.77 -16.30
N GLY A 141 -6.14 10.55 -16.75
CA GLY A 141 -5.04 10.20 -17.62
C GLY A 141 -5.24 8.80 -18.23
N ASN A 142 -4.50 8.51 -19.28
CA ASN A 142 -4.58 7.25 -20.00
C ASN A 142 -3.22 6.52 -19.89
N ASP A 143 -3.20 5.38 -19.21
CA ASP A 143 -1.98 4.62 -18.98
C ASP A 143 -1.43 3.98 -20.27
N ALA A 144 -2.30 3.69 -21.24
CA ALA A 144 -1.89 3.05 -22.48
C ALA A 144 -1.11 3.97 -23.44
N ASN A 145 -1.38 5.27 -23.42
CA ASN A 145 -0.75 6.24 -24.32
C ASN A 145 -0.14 7.47 -23.62
N GLY A 146 -0.22 7.54 -22.29
CA GLY A 146 0.32 8.62 -21.48
C GLY A 146 -0.38 9.98 -21.67
N LEU A 147 -1.53 10.02 -22.35
CA LEU A 147 -2.26 11.26 -22.62
C LEU A 147 -3.32 11.55 -21.54
N GLY A 148 -3.96 12.72 -21.64
CA GLY A 148 -4.92 13.25 -20.65
C GLY A 148 -4.25 14.19 -19.67
N THR A 149 -5.06 14.92 -18.89
CA THR A 149 -4.62 16.04 -18.04
C THR A 149 -3.42 15.68 -17.15
N LEU A 150 -3.45 14.51 -16.51
CA LEU A 150 -2.39 14.02 -15.63
C LEU A 150 -1.46 12.97 -16.30
N GLY A 151 -1.78 12.54 -17.53
CA GLY A 151 -1.02 11.51 -18.22
C GLY A 151 -1.19 10.12 -17.60
N ALA A 152 -0.29 9.18 -17.94
CA ALA A 152 -0.23 7.86 -17.30
C ALA A 152 0.00 7.99 -15.80
N PHE A 153 -0.60 7.09 -15.03
CA PHE A 153 -0.38 7.03 -13.60
C PHE A 153 0.97 6.39 -13.28
N SER A 154 1.72 7.03 -12.37
CA SER A 154 2.80 6.39 -11.62
C SER A 154 2.72 6.83 -10.15
N ALA A 155 3.16 5.97 -9.25
CA ALA A 155 3.24 6.30 -7.82
C ALA A 155 4.17 7.50 -7.58
N LYS A 156 5.29 7.55 -8.30
CA LYS A 156 6.27 8.64 -8.26
C LYS A 156 5.65 9.96 -8.69
N LYS A 157 4.94 9.97 -9.83
CA LYS A 157 4.22 11.14 -10.32
C LYS A 157 3.20 11.65 -9.31
N TRP A 158 2.43 10.76 -8.71
CA TRP A 158 1.41 11.14 -7.74
C TRP A 158 2.01 11.69 -6.44
N LYS A 159 3.09 11.09 -5.92
CA LYS A 159 3.83 11.61 -4.75
C LYS A 159 4.35 13.02 -5.00
N LEU A 160 5.08 13.21 -6.09
CA LEU A 160 5.59 14.54 -6.49
C LEU A 160 4.44 15.56 -6.67
N MET A 161 3.32 15.13 -7.25
CA MET A 161 2.17 16.01 -7.46
C MET A 161 1.56 16.46 -6.14
N MET A 162 1.42 15.58 -5.15
CA MET A 162 0.95 15.94 -3.81
C MET A 162 1.92 16.91 -3.12
N GLU A 163 3.22 16.67 -3.22
CA GLU A 163 4.26 17.52 -2.65
C GLU A 163 4.23 18.94 -3.25
N VAL A 164 4.24 19.06 -4.58
CA VAL A 164 4.27 20.34 -5.28
C VAL A 164 2.97 21.14 -5.13
N THR A 165 1.82 20.45 -5.07
CA THR A 165 0.50 21.10 -5.07
C THR A 165 -0.15 21.18 -3.69
N GLY A 166 0.41 20.51 -2.68
CA GLY A 166 -0.16 20.41 -1.33
C GLY A 166 -1.46 19.62 -1.26
N THR A 167 -1.76 18.79 -2.26
CA THR A 167 -2.92 17.89 -2.25
C THR A 167 -2.63 16.64 -1.44
N THR A 168 -3.68 15.97 -0.94
CA THR A 168 -3.59 14.73 -0.17
C THR A 168 -4.22 13.55 -0.91
N ILE A 169 -4.02 12.34 -0.43
CA ILE A 169 -4.62 11.13 -1.01
C ILE A 169 -6.16 11.24 -0.99
N GLU A 170 -6.72 11.77 0.10
CA GLU A 170 -8.17 11.95 0.30
C GLU A 170 -8.79 12.90 -0.73
N ASP A 171 -8.05 13.91 -1.17
CA ASP A 171 -8.51 14.82 -2.22
C ASP A 171 -8.92 14.10 -3.49
N TYR A 172 -8.27 12.97 -3.82
CA TYR A 172 -8.52 12.18 -5.03
C TYR A 172 -9.58 11.09 -4.87
N ALA A 173 -10.23 11.00 -3.70
CA ALA A 173 -11.21 9.96 -3.40
C ALA A 173 -12.49 10.08 -4.25
N ASP A 174 -12.98 11.29 -4.46
CA ASP A 174 -14.19 11.53 -5.24
C ASP A 174 -14.20 12.87 -6.00
N ALA A 175 -15.23 13.04 -6.86
CA ALA A 175 -15.35 14.20 -7.73
C ALA A 175 -15.73 15.49 -6.99
N SER A 176 -16.22 15.45 -5.76
CA SER A 176 -16.54 16.64 -4.97
C SER A 176 -15.28 17.29 -4.40
N THR A 177 -14.31 16.49 -4.04
CA THR A 177 -13.00 16.93 -3.54
C THR A 177 -12.02 17.22 -4.70
N MET A 178 -12.12 16.48 -5.82
CA MET A 178 -11.28 16.64 -7.00
C MET A 178 -12.12 16.87 -8.27
N PRO A 179 -12.81 18.02 -8.41
CA PRO A 179 -13.52 18.35 -9.64
C PRO A 179 -12.54 18.59 -10.80
N ASN A 180 -13.02 18.41 -12.04
CA ASN A 180 -12.21 18.52 -13.25
C ASN A 180 -11.40 19.83 -13.34
N ILE A 181 -11.96 20.93 -12.88
CA ILE A 181 -11.28 22.24 -12.91
C ILE A 181 -10.07 22.28 -11.96
N ARG A 182 -10.19 21.66 -10.77
CA ARG A 182 -9.07 21.53 -9.82
C ARG A 182 -7.97 20.64 -10.41
N MET A 183 -8.35 19.53 -11.03
CA MET A 183 -7.41 18.63 -11.69
C MET A 183 -6.68 19.29 -12.86
N THR A 184 -7.37 20.10 -13.66
CA THR A 184 -6.75 20.89 -14.73
C THR A 184 -5.72 21.87 -14.16
N ALA A 185 -6.05 22.60 -13.09
CA ALA A 185 -5.13 23.52 -12.44
C ALA A 185 -3.89 22.80 -11.87
N ILE A 186 -4.07 21.61 -11.27
CA ILE A 186 -2.98 20.74 -10.82
C ILE A 186 -2.09 20.36 -12.01
N GLY A 187 -2.67 19.87 -13.11
CA GLY A 187 -1.93 19.53 -14.32
C GLY A 187 -1.13 20.71 -14.90
N GLU A 188 -1.69 21.91 -14.87
CA GLU A 188 -0.99 23.14 -15.28
C GLU A 188 0.18 23.49 -14.37
N THR A 189 -0.02 23.39 -13.04
CA THR A 189 1.03 23.62 -12.05
C THR A 189 2.18 22.65 -12.24
N MET A 190 1.86 21.36 -12.38
CA MET A 190 2.87 20.33 -12.59
C MET A 190 3.60 20.49 -13.93
N SER A 191 2.88 20.86 -15.00
CA SER A 191 3.50 21.14 -16.29
C SER A 191 4.50 22.29 -16.21
N ALA A 192 4.16 23.36 -15.49
CA ALA A 192 5.07 24.49 -15.27
C ALA A 192 6.29 24.09 -14.45
N PHE A 193 6.09 23.32 -13.38
CA PHE A 193 7.18 22.79 -12.55
C PHE A 193 8.13 21.91 -13.37
N LEU A 194 7.61 20.95 -14.14
CA LEU A 194 8.44 20.06 -14.95
C LEU A 194 9.22 20.84 -16.03
N LEU A 195 8.59 21.84 -16.65
CA LEU A 195 9.23 22.67 -17.66
C LEU A 195 10.36 23.53 -17.07
N GLU A 196 10.18 24.06 -15.86
CA GLU A 196 11.23 24.75 -15.10
C GLU A 196 12.42 23.83 -14.85
N LYS A 197 12.16 22.61 -14.34
CA LYS A 197 13.20 21.60 -14.08
C LYS A 197 13.92 21.18 -15.37
N ALA A 198 13.18 20.97 -16.44
CA ALA A 198 13.77 20.64 -17.74
C ALA A 198 14.69 21.75 -18.26
N ARG A 199 14.28 23.01 -18.19
CA ARG A 199 15.10 24.17 -18.60
C ARG A 199 16.35 24.36 -17.72
N ALA A 200 16.24 24.01 -16.44
CA ALA A 200 17.38 23.99 -15.54
C ALA A 200 18.34 22.78 -15.77
N LYS A 201 18.06 21.90 -16.74
CA LYS A 201 18.78 20.66 -17.02
C LYS A 201 18.76 19.66 -15.85
N THR A 202 17.69 19.72 -15.06
CA THR A 202 17.37 18.76 -13.99
C THR A 202 16.00 18.11 -14.22
N PRO A 203 15.81 17.33 -15.32
CA PRO A 203 14.51 16.77 -15.63
C PRO A 203 14.04 15.80 -14.56
N VAL A 204 12.74 15.81 -14.31
CA VAL A 204 12.08 14.79 -13.49
C VAL A 204 11.82 13.58 -14.37
N LEU A 205 12.25 12.40 -13.91
CA LEU A 205 12.13 11.15 -14.65
C LEU A 205 11.13 10.21 -14.00
N GLU A 206 10.41 9.47 -14.82
CA GLU A 206 9.69 8.27 -14.42
C GLU A 206 10.67 7.12 -14.16
N ASP A 207 10.19 6.02 -13.60
CA ASP A 207 11.04 4.87 -13.23
C ASP A 207 11.62 4.15 -14.46
N ASP A 208 10.99 4.28 -15.63
CA ASP A 208 11.48 3.76 -16.91
C ASP A 208 12.55 4.66 -17.58
N GLY A 209 12.89 5.79 -16.95
CA GLY A 209 13.87 6.76 -17.42
C GLY A 209 13.33 7.75 -18.44
N THR A 210 12.03 7.75 -18.75
CA THR A 210 11.42 8.79 -19.57
C THR A 210 11.20 10.08 -18.76
N MET A 211 11.12 11.21 -19.43
CA MET A 211 10.79 12.49 -18.80
C MET A 211 9.33 12.48 -18.34
N MET A 212 9.08 12.80 -17.08
CA MET A 212 7.72 12.85 -16.54
C MET A 212 6.87 13.82 -17.37
N PHE A 213 5.64 13.41 -17.71
CA PHE A 213 4.80 14.12 -18.67
C PHE A 213 3.45 14.50 -18.06
N PHE A 214 3.05 15.75 -18.30
CA PHE A 214 1.68 16.25 -18.19
C PHE A 214 1.27 16.88 -19.51
N MET A 215 -0.02 16.90 -19.84
CA MET A 215 -0.50 17.30 -21.18
C MET A 215 0.09 18.62 -21.68
N LYS A 216 0.31 19.60 -20.81
CA LYS A 216 0.78 20.95 -21.22
C LYS A 216 2.27 21.05 -21.48
N VAL A 217 3.08 20.06 -21.11
CA VAL A 217 4.50 19.98 -21.51
C VAL A 217 4.70 19.24 -22.83
N GLY A 218 3.62 18.66 -23.39
CA GLY A 218 3.69 17.92 -24.65
C GLY A 218 3.89 18.84 -25.88
N PRO A 219 4.26 18.25 -27.03
CA PRO A 219 4.64 19.00 -28.25
C PRO A 219 3.54 19.88 -28.82
N SER A 220 2.28 19.65 -28.47
CA SER A 220 1.15 20.47 -28.90
C SER A 220 1.01 21.81 -28.16
N TYR A 221 1.81 22.07 -27.15
CA TYR A 221 1.65 23.23 -26.27
C TYR A 221 2.88 24.13 -26.17
N ALA A 222 4.08 23.61 -26.46
CA ALA A 222 5.31 24.40 -26.37
C ALA A 222 6.37 23.90 -27.36
N ALA A 223 7.18 24.83 -27.88
CA ALA A 223 8.28 24.48 -28.76
C ALA A 223 9.37 23.66 -28.05
N ASP A 224 9.42 23.70 -26.73
CA ASP A 224 10.33 22.97 -25.85
C ASP A 224 9.61 21.86 -25.07
N GLY A 225 8.41 21.46 -25.49
CA GLY A 225 7.67 20.34 -24.90
C GLY A 225 8.18 18.98 -25.36
N TRP A 226 7.77 17.94 -24.63
CA TRP A 226 8.07 16.54 -24.93
C TRP A 226 6.80 15.69 -24.82
N ASN A 227 6.88 14.45 -25.25
CA ASN A 227 5.79 13.48 -25.18
C ASN A 227 6.04 12.44 -24.08
N PRO A 228 5.06 11.57 -23.72
CA PRO A 228 5.20 10.59 -22.66
C PRO A 228 6.35 9.58 -22.81
N TYR A 229 6.96 9.49 -23.98
CA TYR A 229 8.02 8.52 -24.29
C TYR A 229 9.40 9.18 -24.44
N THR A 230 9.48 10.50 -24.28
CA THR A 230 10.71 11.24 -24.49
C THR A 230 11.73 10.92 -23.40
N LYS A 231 12.93 10.51 -23.80
CA LYS A 231 14.07 10.35 -22.90
C LYS A 231 14.87 11.67 -22.83
N PRO A 232 15.62 11.89 -21.75
CA PRO A 232 16.49 13.07 -21.65
C PRO A 232 17.47 13.19 -22.81
N SER A 233 18.02 12.09 -23.32
CA SER A 233 18.91 12.09 -24.49
C SER A 233 18.23 12.62 -25.77
N ASP A 234 16.94 12.38 -25.92
CA ASP A 234 16.19 12.85 -27.08
C ASP A 234 15.85 14.35 -26.97
N TYR A 235 15.70 14.85 -25.73
CA TYR A 235 15.38 16.23 -25.44
C TYR A 235 16.63 17.14 -25.41
N TYR A 236 17.71 16.67 -24.76
CA TYR A 236 18.94 17.46 -24.57
C TYR A 236 20.02 17.16 -25.62
N GLY A 237 19.92 16.06 -26.37
CA GLY A 237 20.97 15.61 -27.26
C GLY A 237 22.27 15.31 -26.52
N ASN A 238 23.35 16.02 -26.87
CA ASN A 238 24.65 15.87 -26.23
C ASN A 238 24.87 16.79 -25.01
N ASP A 239 23.87 17.60 -24.67
CA ASP A 239 23.97 18.50 -23.53
C ASP A 239 24.00 17.71 -22.20
N GLN A 240 24.78 18.18 -21.25
CA GLN A 240 24.81 17.58 -19.91
C GLN A 240 23.55 17.94 -19.12
N TRP A 241 23.00 16.95 -18.44
CA TRP A 241 21.85 17.06 -17.53
C TRP A 241 22.06 16.13 -16.33
N VAL A 242 21.31 16.37 -15.27
CA VAL A 242 21.28 15.51 -14.05
C VAL A 242 19.83 15.29 -13.68
N ALA A 243 19.44 14.06 -13.38
CA ALA A 243 18.06 13.81 -12.95
C ALA A 243 17.71 14.58 -11.68
N TYR A 244 16.52 15.16 -11.64
CA TYR A 244 15.98 15.80 -10.43
C TYR A 244 15.93 14.76 -9.30
N SER A 245 16.48 15.10 -8.14
CA SER A 245 16.34 14.36 -6.88
C SER A 245 15.74 15.31 -5.84
N GLU A 246 14.75 14.83 -5.12
CA GLU A 246 14.30 15.46 -3.88
C GLU A 246 15.44 15.36 -2.87
N GLU A 247 15.83 16.47 -2.26
CA GLU A 247 16.82 16.50 -1.17
C GLU A 247 16.20 16.06 0.16
#